data_3da97ca3782535b05a6594115dffa97e
#
_entry.id   3da97ca3782535b05a6594115dffa97e
#
_cell.length_a   1.000
_cell.length_b   1.000
_cell.length_c   1.000
_cell.angle_alpha   90.00
_cell.angle_beta   90.00
_cell.angle_gamma   90.00
#
_symmetry.space_group_name_H-M   'P 1'
#
loop_
_entity.id
_entity.type
_entity.pdbx_description
1 polymer ?
#
loop_
_entity_poly.entity_id
_entity_poly.type
_entity_poly.pdbx_seq_one_letter_code
_entity_poly.pdbx_strand_id
1 'polypeptide(L)'
;MSSELKTNKVSPATGTALQIGDSGDTITIPSGATLTNNGSSSGFDSGLASVQVFTSSGTWTRPTGITKVIMEVQGAGGAGSAASSNYGGGSGGGYAKKFLNVSSISTSTITVGAGAAATSGGAGAGANGGLSKWADGTNTITGNGGLGNPNSSTANVAGGTGVGGDLNIPGGQGEYTRAGGATPFSMTTGAANVTGMTPTGYGGGGGNGY
;
A
#
# COMPACT_ATOMS: atom_id res chain seq x y z
N MET A 1 8.83 -39.83 -37.24
CA MET A 1 10.30 -39.71 -37.04
C MET A 1 10.53 -38.43 -36.28
N SER A 2 11.23 -38.46 -35.17
CA SER A 2 11.66 -37.21 -34.49
C SER A 2 13.01 -36.78 -35.09
N SER A 3 13.14 -35.50 -35.42
CA SER A 3 14.41 -34.92 -35.87
C SER A 3 15.06 -34.23 -34.67
N GLU A 4 16.36 -34.46 -34.47
CA GLU A 4 17.14 -33.87 -33.40
C GLU A 4 18.32 -33.09 -33.98
N LEU A 5 18.50 -31.84 -33.58
CA LEU A 5 19.67 -31.03 -33.90
C LEU A 5 20.60 -31.01 -32.68
N LYS A 6 21.75 -31.64 -32.78
CA LYS A 6 22.81 -31.62 -31.76
C LYS A 6 23.85 -30.57 -32.13
N THR A 7 23.85 -29.44 -31.39
CA THR A 7 24.79 -28.36 -31.61
C THR A 7 25.10 -27.61 -30.32
N ASN A 8 26.33 -27.12 -30.18
CA ASN A 8 26.73 -26.32 -29.04
C ASN A 8 26.36 -24.82 -29.18
N LYS A 9 26.08 -24.39 -30.43
CA LYS A 9 25.71 -22.99 -30.70
C LYS A 9 24.82 -22.92 -31.94
N VAL A 10 23.75 -22.15 -31.84
CA VAL A 10 22.94 -21.74 -32.99
C VAL A 10 23.03 -20.22 -33.09
N SER A 11 23.36 -19.72 -34.27
CA SER A 11 23.46 -18.28 -34.56
C SER A 11 22.76 -18.00 -35.90
N PRO A 12 22.19 -16.80 -36.10
CA PRO A 12 21.63 -16.44 -37.40
C PRO A 12 22.73 -16.46 -38.46
N ALA A 13 22.40 -16.94 -39.64
CA ALA A 13 23.34 -16.98 -40.80
C ALA A 13 23.68 -15.55 -41.28
N THR A 14 22.71 -14.64 -41.19
CA THR A 14 22.85 -13.23 -41.54
C THR A 14 21.99 -12.40 -40.58
N GLY A 15 22.42 -11.17 -40.29
CA GLY A 15 21.70 -10.29 -39.38
C GLY A 15 21.91 -10.66 -37.91
N THR A 16 21.04 -10.13 -37.03
CA THR A 16 21.15 -10.23 -35.58
C THR A 16 19.99 -10.98 -34.91
N ALA A 17 18.98 -11.42 -35.68
CA ALA A 17 17.80 -12.10 -35.16
C ALA A 17 17.85 -13.61 -35.49
N LEU A 18 17.63 -14.44 -34.49
CA LEU A 18 17.37 -15.88 -34.64
C LEU A 18 15.92 -16.13 -34.25
N GLN A 19 15.11 -16.60 -35.19
CA GLN A 19 13.76 -17.06 -34.92
C GLN A 19 13.79 -18.56 -34.63
N ILE A 20 13.11 -18.98 -33.56
CA ILE A 20 12.91 -20.37 -33.18
C ILE A 20 11.40 -20.61 -33.12
N GLY A 21 10.88 -21.40 -34.07
CA GLY A 21 9.45 -21.65 -34.22
C GLY A 21 8.68 -20.53 -34.94
N ASP A 22 7.49 -20.89 -35.40
CA ASP A 22 6.52 -20.01 -36.05
C ASP A 22 5.32 -19.75 -35.16
N SER A 23 4.38 -18.93 -35.62
CA SER A 23 3.15 -18.64 -34.89
C SER A 23 2.35 -19.93 -34.63
N GLY A 24 2.12 -20.22 -33.35
CA GLY A 24 1.44 -21.43 -32.88
C GLY A 24 2.36 -22.56 -32.44
N ASP A 25 3.66 -22.43 -32.65
CA ASP A 25 4.64 -23.43 -32.20
C ASP A 25 4.86 -23.30 -30.66
N THR A 26 5.20 -24.43 -30.06
CA THR A 26 5.55 -24.51 -28.64
C THR A 26 7.03 -24.81 -28.47
N ILE A 27 7.75 -23.96 -27.74
CA ILE A 27 9.13 -24.22 -27.33
C ILE A 27 9.11 -24.73 -25.90
N THR A 28 9.49 -25.99 -25.69
CA THR A 28 9.50 -26.61 -24.37
C THR A 28 10.92 -26.62 -23.80
N ILE A 29 11.11 -26.01 -22.65
CA ILE A 29 12.31 -26.17 -21.84
C ILE A 29 12.01 -27.28 -20.81
N PRO A 30 12.67 -28.45 -20.90
CA PRO A 30 12.35 -29.57 -20.01
C PRO A 30 12.77 -29.28 -18.57
N SER A 31 12.16 -30.00 -17.65
CA SER A 31 12.50 -29.93 -16.23
C SER A 31 14.00 -30.19 -16.00
N GLY A 32 14.62 -29.35 -15.20
CA GLY A 32 16.07 -29.41 -14.93
C GLY A 32 16.94 -28.65 -15.93
N ALA A 33 16.40 -28.22 -17.08
CA ALA A 33 17.13 -27.35 -18.00
C ALA A 33 17.01 -25.89 -17.57
N THR A 34 18.04 -25.09 -17.85
CA THR A 34 18.09 -23.66 -17.51
C THR A 34 18.14 -22.82 -18.79
N LEU A 35 17.26 -21.81 -18.88
CA LEU A 35 17.37 -20.75 -19.87
C LEU A 35 18.07 -19.54 -19.23
N THR A 36 19.31 -19.26 -19.65
CA THR A 36 20.04 -18.07 -19.16
C THR A 36 19.90 -16.95 -20.18
N ASN A 37 19.28 -15.84 -19.76
CA ASN A 37 19.21 -14.63 -20.55
C ASN A 37 20.15 -13.56 -19.95
N ASN A 38 21.25 -13.25 -20.64
CA ASN A 38 22.21 -12.22 -20.24
C ASN A 38 21.92 -10.85 -20.89
N GLY A 39 20.87 -10.78 -21.70
CA GLY A 39 20.42 -9.56 -22.38
C GLY A 39 19.08 -9.06 -21.83
N SER A 40 18.50 -8.11 -22.54
CA SER A 40 17.13 -7.65 -22.25
C SER A 40 16.12 -8.70 -22.72
N SER A 41 15.11 -9.00 -21.92
CA SER A 41 13.99 -9.86 -22.31
C SER A 41 12.77 -9.02 -22.67
N SER A 42 12.06 -9.46 -23.72
CA SER A 42 10.75 -8.94 -24.08
C SER A 42 9.78 -10.12 -24.11
N GLY A 43 8.67 -10.03 -23.39
CA GLY A 43 7.68 -11.12 -23.31
C GLY A 43 7.92 -12.16 -22.20
N PHE A 44 9.05 -12.13 -21.52
CA PHE A 44 9.29 -12.91 -20.30
C PHE A 44 9.16 -11.99 -19.11
N ASP A 45 8.02 -12.02 -18.42
CA ASP A 45 7.84 -11.26 -17.17
C ASP A 45 8.63 -11.93 -16.04
N SER A 46 9.70 -11.29 -15.60
CA SER A 46 10.59 -11.77 -14.54
C SER A 46 10.06 -11.44 -13.12
N GLY A 47 8.77 -11.52 -12.90
CA GLY A 47 8.17 -11.30 -11.58
C GLY A 47 8.09 -9.82 -11.17
N LEU A 48 8.35 -9.50 -9.89
CA LEU A 48 8.25 -8.13 -9.37
C LEU A 48 9.41 -7.27 -9.88
N ALA A 49 9.12 -6.35 -10.80
CA ALA A 49 10.14 -5.53 -11.45
C ALA A 49 10.61 -4.34 -10.57
N SER A 50 9.74 -3.81 -9.71
CA SER A 50 10.05 -2.62 -8.88
C SER A 50 9.07 -2.49 -7.72
N VAL A 51 9.54 -1.90 -6.63
CA VAL A 51 8.71 -1.41 -5.52
C VAL A 51 8.96 0.08 -5.36
N GLN A 52 7.90 0.88 -5.31
CA GLN A 52 7.96 2.30 -5.05
C GLN A 52 7.15 2.63 -3.80
N VAL A 53 7.75 3.36 -2.87
CA VAL A 53 7.11 3.79 -1.62
C VAL A 53 7.02 5.31 -1.61
N PHE A 54 5.81 5.82 -1.35
CA PHE A 54 5.55 7.25 -1.24
C PHE A 54 5.23 7.58 0.22
N THR A 55 6.13 8.35 0.85
CA THR A 55 5.96 8.89 2.21
C THR A 55 5.56 10.37 2.21
N SER A 56 5.45 10.97 1.03
CA SER A 56 4.97 12.33 0.78
C SER A 56 4.15 12.38 -0.51
N SER A 57 3.26 13.36 -0.61
CA SER A 57 2.46 13.58 -1.82
C SER A 57 3.34 13.90 -3.02
N GLY A 58 2.92 13.45 -4.20
CA GLY A 58 3.70 13.62 -5.43
C GLY A 58 3.01 13.01 -6.64
N THR A 59 3.79 12.72 -7.65
CA THR A 59 3.34 12.09 -8.89
C THR A 59 4.03 10.75 -9.07
N TRP A 60 3.24 9.71 -9.29
CA TRP A 60 3.75 8.46 -9.81
C TRP A 60 3.86 8.55 -11.32
N THR A 61 4.99 8.15 -11.87
CA THR A 61 5.20 7.98 -13.30
C THR A 61 5.41 6.52 -13.61
N ARG A 62 4.69 6.01 -14.60
CA ARG A 62 4.79 4.60 -14.98
C ARG A 62 6.19 4.28 -15.49
N PRO A 63 6.91 3.33 -14.87
CA PRO A 63 8.19 2.85 -15.40
C PRO A 63 8.01 2.19 -16.78
N THR A 64 9.03 2.30 -17.63
CA THR A 64 9.04 1.66 -18.94
C THR A 64 8.86 0.15 -18.83
N GLY A 65 7.98 -0.40 -19.68
CA GLY A 65 7.68 -1.83 -19.70
C GLY A 65 6.68 -2.32 -18.65
N ILE A 66 6.32 -1.49 -17.66
CA ILE A 66 5.33 -1.87 -16.65
C ILE A 66 3.92 -1.67 -17.19
N THR A 67 3.14 -2.74 -17.20
CA THR A 67 1.73 -2.76 -17.63
C THR A 67 0.75 -3.05 -16.50
N LYS A 68 1.24 -3.60 -15.39
CA LYS A 68 0.41 -3.98 -14.24
C LYS A 68 1.11 -3.59 -12.95
N VAL A 69 0.33 -3.14 -11.97
CA VAL A 69 0.80 -2.78 -10.64
C VAL A 69 -0.13 -3.32 -9.57
N ILE A 70 0.44 -3.61 -8.41
CA ILE A 70 -0.31 -3.76 -7.16
C ILE A 70 -0.12 -2.47 -6.40
N MET A 71 -1.22 -1.80 -6.06
CA MET A 71 -1.23 -0.59 -5.26
C MET A 71 -1.76 -0.88 -3.88
N GLU A 72 -1.11 -0.31 -2.89
CA GLU A 72 -1.52 -0.36 -1.49
C GLU A 72 -1.55 1.05 -0.94
N VAL A 73 -2.68 1.46 -0.41
CA VAL A 73 -2.92 2.81 0.08
C VAL A 73 -3.39 2.75 1.53
N GLN A 74 -2.66 3.39 2.43
CA GLN A 74 -2.96 3.45 3.85
C GLN A 74 -3.28 4.89 4.27
N GLY A 75 -4.46 5.12 4.83
CA GLY A 75 -4.84 6.39 5.45
C GLY A 75 -4.10 6.62 6.76
N ALA A 76 -3.93 7.87 7.15
CA ALA A 76 -3.28 8.22 8.41
C ALA A 76 -4.20 7.94 9.61
N GLY A 77 -3.62 7.70 10.78
CA GLY A 77 -4.38 7.53 12.03
C GLY A 77 -4.87 8.84 12.62
N GLY A 78 -6.00 8.78 13.33
CA GLY A 78 -6.54 9.88 14.14
C GLY A 78 -5.82 10.03 15.47
N ALA A 79 -5.91 11.19 16.09
CA ALA A 79 -5.33 11.46 17.41
C ALA A 79 -6.28 11.06 18.54
N GLY A 80 -5.73 10.64 19.67
CA GLY A 80 -6.48 10.54 20.93
C GLY A 80 -6.87 11.92 21.46
N SER A 81 -7.86 11.97 22.35
CA SER A 81 -8.24 13.19 23.09
C SER A 81 -7.30 13.45 24.26
N ALA A 82 -7.08 14.72 24.58
CA ALA A 82 -6.37 15.14 25.77
C ALA A 82 -7.33 15.79 26.74
N ALA A 83 -7.68 15.09 27.82
CA ALA A 83 -8.52 15.64 28.87
C ALA A 83 -8.14 15.05 30.23
N SER A 84 -8.40 15.83 31.30
CA SER A 84 -8.08 15.39 32.67
C SER A 84 -8.90 14.18 33.15
N SER A 85 -10.01 13.85 32.52
CA SER A 85 -10.90 12.75 32.89
C SER A 85 -11.41 11.89 31.72
N ASN A 86 -11.32 12.37 30.49
CA ASN A 86 -11.88 11.71 29.31
C ASN A 86 -10.77 11.39 28.33
N TYR A 87 -10.29 10.16 28.37
CA TYR A 87 -9.14 9.72 27.63
C TYR A 87 -9.57 8.69 26.57
N GLY A 88 -9.81 9.10 25.37
CA GLY A 88 -10.09 8.16 24.28
C GLY A 88 -8.97 8.11 23.26
N GLY A 89 -8.69 6.92 22.72
CA GLY A 89 -7.77 6.72 21.61
C GLY A 89 -8.38 7.19 20.30
N GLY A 90 -7.56 7.67 19.38
CA GLY A 90 -7.95 7.90 17.99
C GLY A 90 -8.02 6.58 17.21
N SER A 91 -8.77 6.54 16.13
CA SER A 91 -8.91 5.33 15.31
C SER A 91 -7.80 5.19 14.27
N GLY A 92 -7.60 3.96 13.77
CA GLY A 92 -6.71 3.66 12.67
C GLY A 92 -7.25 4.16 11.33
N GLY A 93 -6.37 4.49 10.39
CA GLY A 93 -6.72 4.81 9.01
C GLY A 93 -7.15 3.58 8.23
N GLY A 94 -7.95 3.77 7.18
CA GLY A 94 -8.38 2.73 6.27
C GLY A 94 -7.27 2.31 5.30
N TYR A 95 -7.36 1.08 4.84
CA TYR A 95 -6.46 0.50 3.85
C TYR A 95 -7.21 0.05 2.61
N ALA A 96 -6.64 0.29 1.44
CA ALA A 96 -7.14 -0.23 0.18
C ALA A 96 -5.99 -0.83 -0.64
N LYS A 97 -6.27 -1.98 -1.26
CA LYS A 97 -5.34 -2.66 -2.17
C LYS A 97 -6.03 -2.92 -3.51
N LYS A 98 -5.35 -2.62 -4.59
CA LYS A 98 -5.87 -2.83 -5.94
C LYS A 98 -4.81 -3.38 -6.88
N PHE A 99 -5.23 -4.35 -7.70
CA PHE A 99 -4.49 -4.77 -8.88
C PHE A 99 -5.01 -3.97 -10.10
N LEU A 100 -4.13 -3.24 -10.78
CA LEU A 100 -4.52 -2.36 -11.87
C LEU A 100 -3.65 -2.59 -13.11
N ASN A 101 -4.30 -2.67 -14.28
CA ASN A 101 -3.64 -2.54 -15.56
C ASN A 101 -3.37 -1.04 -15.82
N VAL A 102 -2.10 -0.69 -15.95
CA VAL A 102 -1.64 0.69 -16.13
C VAL A 102 -1.07 0.95 -17.52
N SER A 103 -1.31 0.07 -18.49
CA SER A 103 -0.75 0.20 -19.85
C SER A 103 -1.11 1.51 -20.54
N SER A 104 -2.30 2.07 -20.26
CA SER A 104 -2.79 3.35 -20.76
C SER A 104 -2.55 4.54 -19.80
N ILE A 105 -2.00 4.29 -18.60
CA ILE A 105 -1.79 5.31 -17.59
C ILE A 105 -0.30 5.68 -17.57
N SER A 106 0.04 6.92 -17.90
CA SER A 106 1.42 7.40 -17.87
C SER A 106 1.83 7.97 -16.51
N THR A 107 0.89 8.66 -15.85
CA THR A 107 1.10 9.31 -14.55
C THR A 107 -0.15 9.22 -13.68
N SER A 108 0.03 9.34 -12.38
CA SER A 108 -1.06 9.48 -11.42
C SER A 108 -0.65 10.38 -10.25
N THR A 109 -1.65 10.99 -9.63
CA THR A 109 -1.45 11.83 -8.45
C THR A 109 -1.44 10.94 -7.20
N ILE A 110 -0.41 11.10 -6.40
CA ILE A 110 -0.28 10.49 -5.08
C ILE A 110 -0.56 11.56 -4.02
N THR A 111 -1.52 11.29 -3.15
CA THR A 111 -1.73 12.07 -1.93
C THR A 111 -1.33 11.19 -0.75
N VAL A 112 -0.48 11.72 0.12
CA VAL A 112 -0.14 11.07 1.41
C VAL A 112 -0.76 11.90 2.52
N GLY A 113 -1.66 11.29 3.28
CA GLY A 113 -2.34 11.93 4.39
C GLY A 113 -1.40 12.17 5.56
N ALA A 114 -1.44 13.38 6.11
CA ALA A 114 -0.72 13.70 7.33
C ALA A 114 -1.33 12.95 8.53
N GLY A 115 -0.49 12.44 9.42
CA GLY A 115 -0.93 11.94 10.72
C GLY A 115 -1.61 13.06 11.50
N ALA A 116 -2.59 12.70 12.33
CA ALA A 116 -3.24 13.65 13.19
C ALA A 116 -2.24 14.24 14.22
N ALA A 117 -2.24 15.54 14.40
CA ALA A 117 -1.46 16.18 15.43
C ALA A 117 -1.96 15.75 16.81
N ALA A 118 -1.04 15.49 17.73
CA ALA A 118 -1.39 15.23 19.13
C ALA A 118 -2.02 16.47 19.74
N THR A 119 -3.11 16.29 20.49
CA THR A 119 -3.65 17.37 21.33
C THR A 119 -2.79 17.52 22.59
N SER A 120 -2.21 18.69 22.79
CA SER A 120 -1.45 19.02 23.99
C SER A 120 -2.22 20.01 24.88
N GLY A 121 -2.21 19.78 26.18
CA GLY A 121 -2.51 20.79 27.18
C GLY A 121 -4.00 21.18 27.34
N GLY A 122 -4.82 20.31 27.91
CA GLY A 122 -6.20 20.64 28.31
C GLY A 122 -7.26 19.85 27.54
N ALA A 123 -8.53 20.00 27.97
CA ALA A 123 -9.65 19.25 27.40
C ALA A 123 -9.86 19.55 25.89
N GLY A 124 -9.33 18.73 25.02
CA GLY A 124 -9.45 18.87 23.56
C GLY A 124 -9.77 17.58 22.85
N ALA A 125 -10.62 17.66 21.81
CA ALA A 125 -10.86 16.56 20.89
C ALA A 125 -9.60 16.28 20.05
N GLY A 126 -9.33 15.01 19.77
CA GLY A 126 -8.28 14.60 18.84
C GLY A 126 -8.61 15.03 17.42
N ALA A 127 -7.59 15.37 16.64
CA ALA A 127 -7.74 15.67 15.22
C ALA A 127 -7.89 14.37 14.40
N ASN A 128 -8.58 14.45 13.27
CA ASN A 128 -8.65 13.37 12.29
C ASN A 128 -7.35 13.24 11.53
N GLY A 129 -6.99 12.01 11.18
CA GLY A 129 -5.91 11.73 10.23
C GLY A 129 -6.28 12.14 8.81
N GLY A 130 -5.28 12.40 7.99
CA GLY A 130 -5.47 12.70 6.56
C GLY A 130 -5.72 11.43 5.75
N LEU A 131 -6.47 11.57 4.65
CA LEU A 131 -6.62 10.51 3.65
C LEU A 131 -5.35 10.36 2.81
N SER A 132 -5.01 9.13 2.45
CA SER A 132 -4.04 8.85 1.39
C SER A 132 -4.77 8.36 0.14
N LYS A 133 -4.27 8.71 -1.04
CA LYS A 133 -4.96 8.44 -2.28
C LYS A 133 -4.00 8.28 -3.45
N TRP A 134 -4.33 7.34 -4.36
CA TRP A 134 -3.83 7.26 -5.72
C TRP A 134 -4.96 7.60 -6.70
N ALA A 135 -4.71 8.46 -7.68
CA ALA A 135 -5.72 8.86 -8.66
C ALA A 135 -5.08 9.17 -10.02
N ASP A 136 -5.67 8.62 -11.11
CA ASP A 136 -5.24 8.84 -12.50
C ASP A 136 -6.26 9.60 -13.36
N GLY A 137 -7.31 10.12 -12.74
CA GLY A 137 -8.45 10.76 -13.41
C GLY A 137 -9.61 9.81 -13.71
N THR A 138 -9.38 8.51 -13.80
CA THR A 138 -10.42 7.47 -13.99
C THR A 138 -10.56 6.59 -12.76
N ASN A 139 -9.43 6.11 -12.24
CA ASN A 139 -9.40 5.28 -11.05
C ASN A 139 -9.01 6.13 -9.84
N THR A 140 -9.63 5.83 -8.72
CA THR A 140 -9.28 6.42 -7.43
C THR A 140 -9.28 5.34 -6.37
N ILE A 141 -8.14 5.16 -5.70
CA ILE A 141 -7.97 4.24 -4.58
C ILE A 141 -7.62 5.09 -3.37
N THR A 142 -8.38 4.94 -2.29
CA THR A 142 -8.26 5.80 -1.10
C THR A 142 -8.20 4.96 0.17
N GLY A 143 -7.27 5.29 1.04
CA GLY A 143 -7.34 4.98 2.46
C GLY A 143 -7.76 6.24 3.20
N ASN A 144 -8.98 6.28 3.72
CA ASN A 144 -9.45 7.41 4.52
C ASN A 144 -8.72 7.49 5.85
N GLY A 145 -8.50 8.69 6.34
CA GLY A 145 -7.90 8.89 7.66
C GLY A 145 -8.79 8.34 8.78
N GLY A 146 -8.15 7.92 9.85
CA GLY A 146 -8.84 7.59 11.11
C GLY A 146 -9.42 8.82 11.78
N LEU A 147 -10.49 8.64 12.52
CA LEU A 147 -11.11 9.74 13.29
C LEU A 147 -10.35 10.00 14.60
N GLY A 148 -10.22 11.25 14.95
CA GLY A 148 -9.79 11.65 16.28
C GLY A 148 -10.88 11.39 17.32
N ASN A 149 -10.50 11.15 18.57
CA ASN A 149 -11.48 11.00 19.64
C ASN A 149 -12.14 12.35 19.97
N PRO A 150 -13.48 12.44 20.00
CA PRO A 150 -14.19 13.70 20.23
C PRO A 150 -14.17 14.16 21.69
N ASN A 151 -13.20 13.74 22.50
CA ASN A 151 -13.14 14.00 23.94
C ASN A 151 -14.27 13.29 24.72
N SER A 152 -14.54 12.05 24.36
CA SER A 152 -15.56 11.22 24.99
C SER A 152 -14.93 10.05 25.74
N SER A 153 -15.36 9.83 26.96
CA SER A 153 -15.00 8.67 27.79
C SER A 153 -15.97 7.50 27.61
N THR A 154 -16.97 7.64 26.74
CA THR A 154 -18.05 6.63 26.61
C THR A 154 -18.26 6.14 25.19
N ALA A 155 -17.59 6.72 24.20
CA ALA A 155 -17.78 6.37 22.80
C ALA A 155 -16.46 5.94 22.12
N ASN A 156 -16.49 4.81 21.46
CA ASN A 156 -15.46 4.40 20.51
C ASN A 156 -15.58 5.24 19.22
N VAL A 157 -14.45 5.47 18.55
CA VAL A 157 -14.43 6.16 17.26
C VAL A 157 -14.14 5.18 16.14
N ALA A 158 -14.94 5.26 15.08
CA ALA A 158 -14.82 4.37 13.94
C ALA A 158 -13.48 4.57 13.20
N GLY A 159 -12.91 3.48 12.70
CA GLY A 159 -11.73 3.51 11.83
C GLY A 159 -12.03 4.17 10.48
N GLY A 160 -10.99 4.70 9.86
CA GLY A 160 -11.05 5.13 8.46
C GLY A 160 -11.41 3.95 7.54
N THR A 161 -12.00 4.24 6.40
CA THR A 161 -12.41 3.20 5.43
C THR A 161 -11.43 3.14 4.25
N GLY A 162 -11.16 1.94 3.71
CA GLY A 162 -10.59 1.77 2.39
C GLY A 162 -11.66 1.88 1.31
N VAL A 163 -11.36 2.52 0.18
CA VAL A 163 -12.30 2.71 -0.93
C VAL A 163 -11.60 2.53 -2.28
N GLY A 164 -12.30 1.94 -3.24
CA GLY A 164 -11.83 1.81 -4.63
C GLY A 164 -10.84 0.66 -4.86
N GLY A 165 -10.47 -0.07 -3.83
CA GLY A 165 -9.63 -1.28 -3.92
C GLY A 165 -10.44 -2.53 -4.25
N ASP A 166 -9.73 -3.56 -4.70
CA ASP A 166 -10.27 -4.93 -4.78
C ASP A 166 -10.37 -5.54 -3.37
N LEU A 167 -9.51 -5.09 -2.47
CA LEU A 167 -9.58 -5.34 -1.04
C LEU A 167 -9.60 -3.99 -0.31
N ASN A 168 -10.63 -3.79 0.53
CA ASN A 168 -10.78 -2.61 1.37
C ASN A 168 -10.91 -3.06 2.83
N ILE A 169 -10.03 -2.58 3.69
CA ILE A 169 -10.00 -2.93 5.12
C ILE A 169 -10.20 -1.65 5.92
N PRO A 170 -11.20 -1.57 6.79
CA PRO A 170 -11.32 -0.44 7.69
C PRO A 170 -10.20 -0.46 8.73
N GLY A 171 -9.79 0.69 9.19
CA GLY A 171 -8.95 0.83 10.36
C GLY A 171 -9.65 0.35 11.63
N GLY A 172 -8.89 -0.04 12.63
CA GLY A 172 -9.41 -0.39 13.94
C GLY A 172 -10.05 0.83 14.62
N GLN A 173 -11.06 0.56 15.45
CA GLN A 173 -11.68 1.59 16.27
C GLN A 173 -10.70 2.15 17.29
N GLY A 174 -10.80 3.43 17.58
CA GLY A 174 -10.23 4.03 18.76
C GLY A 174 -11.15 3.78 19.95
N GLU A 175 -10.60 3.27 21.05
CA GLU A 175 -11.38 2.92 22.22
C GLU A 175 -11.45 4.08 23.25
N TYR A 176 -12.55 4.19 23.95
CA TYR A 176 -12.70 5.14 25.06
C TYR A 176 -11.76 4.80 26.24
N THR A 177 -11.25 3.56 26.28
CA THR A 177 -10.29 3.06 27.28
C THR A 177 -8.83 3.38 26.96
N ARG A 178 -8.55 4.36 26.09
CA ARG A 178 -7.22 4.87 25.70
C ARG A 178 -6.51 4.13 24.58
N ALA A 179 -6.99 2.98 24.09
CA ALA A 179 -6.35 2.27 23.02
C ALA A 179 -6.58 2.97 21.67
N GLY A 180 -5.50 3.19 20.91
CA GLY A 180 -5.58 3.64 19.53
C GLY A 180 -6.00 2.51 18.60
N GLY A 181 -6.64 2.82 17.48
CA GLY A 181 -7.03 1.83 16.47
C GLY A 181 -5.85 1.29 15.66
N ALA A 182 -5.84 -0.01 15.40
CA ALA A 182 -4.84 -0.68 14.55
C ALA A 182 -5.10 -0.47 13.05
N THR A 183 -4.08 -0.77 12.25
CA THR A 183 -4.18 -0.91 10.79
C THR A 183 -3.43 -2.17 10.35
N PRO A 184 -3.52 -2.62 9.10
CA PRO A 184 -2.70 -3.72 8.61
C PRO A 184 -1.19 -3.53 8.78
N PHE A 185 -0.73 -2.27 8.87
CA PHE A 185 0.68 -1.91 9.01
C PHE A 185 1.06 -1.35 10.38
N SER A 186 0.14 -1.32 11.33
CA SER A 186 0.42 -0.90 12.71
C SER A 186 -0.39 -1.71 13.70
N MET A 187 0.21 -2.02 14.83
CA MET A 187 -0.50 -2.62 15.95
C MET A 187 -1.11 -1.55 16.85
N THR A 188 -2.22 -1.89 17.53
CA THR A 188 -2.69 -1.08 18.64
C THR A 188 -1.68 -1.15 19.78
N THR A 189 -1.33 0.00 20.30
CA THR A 189 -0.68 0.05 21.61
C THR A 189 -1.74 0.46 22.64
N GLY A 190 -2.51 -0.54 23.07
CA GLY A 190 -3.43 -0.35 24.18
C GLY A 190 -2.73 -0.67 25.48
N ALA A 191 -2.61 0.31 26.37
CA ALA A 191 -2.36 0.02 27.76
C ALA A 191 -3.08 1.06 28.61
N ALA A 192 -3.89 0.56 29.51
CA ALA A 192 -4.33 1.36 30.66
C ALA A 192 -3.09 1.85 31.40
N ASN A 193 -2.99 3.15 31.66
CA ASN A 193 -1.96 3.79 32.48
C ASN A 193 -0.52 3.90 31.94
N VAL A 194 -0.26 3.95 30.63
CA VAL A 194 1.08 4.28 30.13
C VAL A 194 1.05 5.62 29.40
N THR A 195 1.94 6.52 29.79
CA THR A 195 2.10 7.84 29.22
C THR A 195 2.59 7.75 27.77
N GLY A 196 1.88 8.41 26.83
CA GLY A 196 2.43 8.74 25.52
C GLY A 196 2.75 7.57 24.59
N MET A 197 1.81 6.66 24.33
CA MET A 197 2.05 5.63 23.33
C MET A 197 1.85 6.18 21.93
N THR A 198 2.95 6.30 21.19
CA THR A 198 2.93 6.54 19.75
C THR A 198 2.70 5.22 19.02
N PRO A 199 1.80 5.18 18.04
CA PRO A 199 1.62 3.96 17.23
C PRO A 199 2.92 3.63 16.51
N THR A 200 3.31 2.35 16.54
CA THR A 200 4.41 1.85 15.74
C THR A 200 3.86 1.41 14.38
N GLY A 201 4.26 2.09 13.31
CA GLY A 201 3.84 1.78 11.95
C GLY A 201 2.91 2.83 11.33
N TYR A 202 2.56 2.61 10.07
CA TYR A 202 1.77 3.55 9.28
C TYR A 202 0.27 3.46 9.60
N GLY A 203 -0.35 4.61 9.78
CA GLY A 203 -1.80 4.75 9.88
C GLY A 203 -2.44 4.36 11.21
N GLY A 204 -1.66 3.96 12.21
CA GLY A 204 -2.19 3.65 13.55
C GLY A 204 -2.78 4.88 14.25
N GLY A 205 -3.85 4.69 15.01
CA GLY A 205 -4.44 5.73 15.84
C GLY A 205 -3.59 6.02 17.08
N GLY A 206 -3.46 7.31 17.44
CA GLY A 206 -2.74 7.72 18.64
C GLY A 206 -3.46 7.28 19.93
N GLY A 207 -2.70 6.69 20.86
CA GLY A 207 -3.16 6.57 22.25
C GLY A 207 -3.09 7.93 22.95
N ASN A 208 -3.64 8.01 24.15
CA ASN A 208 -3.57 9.22 24.94
C ASN A 208 -2.22 9.33 25.66
N GLY A 209 -1.62 10.54 25.62
CA GLY A 209 -0.48 10.94 26.45
C GLY A 209 -0.88 12.04 27.45
N TYR A 210 -0.28 12.02 28.62
CA TYR A 210 -0.35 13.12 29.57
C TYR A 210 0.46 14.31 29.06
#